data_f8c9f376183fc81267b6d855176fc2bc
#
_entry.id   f8c9f376183fc81267b6d855176fc2bc
#
_cell.length_a   1.000
_cell.length_b   1.000
_cell.length_c   1.000
_cell.angle_alpha   90.00
_cell.angle_beta   90.00
_cell.angle_gamma   90.00
#
_symmetry.space_group_name_H-M   'P 1'
#
loop_
_entity.id
_entity.type
_entity.pdbx_description
1 polymer ?
#
loop_
_entity_poly.entity_id
_entity_poly.type
_entity_poly.pdbx_seq_one_letter_code
_entity_poly.pdbx_strand_id
1 'polypeptide(L)'
;MKKIFAIAAAALLFTCAVNAQTYFNVGYGYGMNKVQFGNLEPETVSSNAITAGISHNFAIDGNFGIEAGLNYMHDWNWEGLEANDKKTGAMSRFDGLNVPVLVNYAFPLASDFTVKALLGPKFFYGLSDKTTTYAGGEKGYVVNSYDDENCSRFNVSASAGIAGEWCNKFRFILGYDLGITDIDKSDSVLRKQSMLTFTLGYIF
;
A
#
# COMPACT_ATOMS: atom_id res chain seq x y z
N MET A 1 -0.84 -20.44 -9.46
CA MET A 1 -1.23 -19.26 -8.69
C MET A 1 -2.21 -19.58 -7.54
N LYS A 2 -3.28 -20.37 -7.72
CA LYS A 2 -4.24 -20.73 -6.62
C LYS A 2 -3.59 -21.41 -5.40
N LYS A 3 -2.48 -22.15 -5.58
CA LYS A 3 -1.78 -22.86 -4.49
C LYS A 3 -0.95 -21.93 -3.59
N ILE A 4 -0.43 -20.81 -4.13
CA ILE A 4 0.38 -19.84 -3.35
C ILE A 4 -0.55 -19.03 -2.42
N PHE A 5 -1.74 -18.66 -2.89
CA PHE A 5 -2.76 -18.01 -2.05
C PHE A 5 -3.27 -18.90 -0.92
N ALA A 6 -3.43 -20.20 -1.17
CA ALA A 6 -3.81 -21.16 -0.14
C ALA A 6 -2.73 -21.33 0.93
N ILE A 7 -1.44 -21.29 0.56
CA ILE A 7 -0.31 -21.39 1.49
C ILE A 7 -0.19 -20.11 2.33
N ALA A 8 -0.35 -18.92 1.72
CA ALA A 8 -0.34 -17.65 2.46
C ALA A 8 -1.53 -17.52 3.41
N ALA A 9 -2.73 -17.93 3.00
CA ALA A 9 -3.91 -17.98 3.84
C ALA A 9 -3.79 -19.02 4.97
N ALA A 10 -3.22 -20.19 4.68
CA ALA A 10 -2.94 -21.22 5.70
C ALA A 10 -1.88 -20.78 6.70
N ALA A 11 -0.83 -20.09 6.27
CA ALA A 11 0.19 -19.54 7.17
C ALA A 11 -0.38 -18.50 8.14
N LEU A 12 -1.36 -17.70 7.72
CA LEU A 12 -2.09 -16.76 8.58
C LEU A 12 -3.02 -17.44 9.59
N LEU A 13 -3.48 -18.67 9.32
CA LEU A 13 -4.39 -19.42 10.19
C LEU A 13 -3.68 -20.32 11.23
N PHE A 14 -2.37 -20.56 11.09
CA PHE A 14 -1.64 -21.57 11.90
C PHE A 14 -0.98 -21.02 13.17
N THR A 15 -1.23 -19.79 13.59
CA THR A 15 -0.53 -19.24 14.77
C THR A 15 -1.48 -18.91 15.92
N CYS A 16 -1.90 -19.94 16.63
CA CYS A 16 -2.21 -19.84 18.07
C CYS A 16 -0.89 -19.77 18.87
N ALA A 17 -0.04 -18.76 18.61
CA ALA A 17 1.10 -18.50 19.46
C ALA A 17 0.63 -17.62 20.63
N VAL A 18 1.01 -17.97 21.83
CA VAL A 18 0.55 -17.45 23.14
C VAL A 18 0.73 -15.93 23.34
N ASN A 19 1.40 -15.20 22.41
CA ASN A 19 1.61 -13.76 22.45
C ASN A 19 1.42 -13.08 21.07
N ALA A 20 0.54 -13.61 20.24
CA ALA A 20 0.29 -13.06 18.92
C ALA A 20 -0.84 -12.04 18.96
N GLN A 21 -0.63 -10.85 18.38
CA GLN A 21 -1.65 -9.81 18.25
C GLN A 21 -2.14 -9.75 16.81
N THR A 22 -3.45 -9.75 16.65
CA THR A 22 -4.09 -9.56 15.35
C THR A 22 -4.67 -8.16 15.26
N TYR A 23 -4.48 -7.50 14.12
CA TYR A 23 -4.95 -6.15 13.88
C TYR A 23 -5.91 -6.14 12.70
N PHE A 24 -7.01 -5.43 12.84
CA PHE A 24 -7.78 -4.94 11.70
C PHE A 24 -7.36 -3.50 11.44
N ASN A 25 -6.97 -3.18 10.21
CA ASN A 25 -6.40 -1.90 9.84
C ASN A 25 -7.25 -1.23 8.75
N VAL A 26 -7.44 0.09 8.88
CA VAL A 26 -7.98 0.95 7.83
C VAL A 26 -7.08 2.16 7.72
N GLY A 27 -6.66 2.52 6.52
CA GLY A 27 -5.69 3.58 6.31
C GLY A 27 -6.00 4.47 5.12
N TYR A 28 -5.40 5.64 5.17
CA TYR A 28 -5.32 6.58 4.07
C TYR A 28 -3.85 6.69 3.63
N GLY A 29 -3.63 6.76 2.31
CA GLY A 29 -2.32 6.93 1.70
C GLY A 29 -2.30 8.14 0.78
N TYR A 30 -1.19 8.88 0.83
CA TYR A 30 -0.85 9.91 -0.14
C TYR A 30 0.31 9.41 -1.00
N GLY A 31 0.01 9.08 -2.25
CA GLY A 31 0.96 8.58 -3.23
C GLY A 31 1.80 9.71 -3.83
N MET A 32 3.09 9.44 -4.01
CA MET A 32 4.08 10.29 -4.68
C MET A 32 4.79 9.43 -5.73
N ASN A 33 4.12 9.26 -6.87
CA ASN A 33 4.59 8.36 -7.92
C ASN A 33 5.59 9.10 -8.82
N LYS A 34 6.80 8.61 -8.90
CA LYS A 34 7.80 9.14 -9.84
C LYS A 34 7.62 8.48 -11.20
N VAL A 35 7.44 9.31 -12.22
CA VAL A 35 7.37 8.90 -13.63
C VAL A 35 8.45 9.63 -14.41
N GLN A 36 9.26 8.88 -15.14
CA GLN A 36 10.33 9.44 -15.97
C GLN A 36 10.25 8.84 -17.37
N PHE A 37 10.25 9.69 -18.39
CA PHE A 37 10.23 9.29 -19.80
C PHE A 37 11.63 9.48 -20.39
N GLY A 38 12.31 8.38 -20.74
CA GLY A 38 13.65 8.39 -21.29
C GLY A 38 14.63 9.19 -20.43
N ASN A 39 15.25 10.21 -21.04
CA ASN A 39 16.24 11.09 -20.36
C ASN A 39 15.63 12.40 -19.82
N LEU A 40 14.30 12.53 -19.80
CA LEU A 40 13.65 13.70 -19.23
C LEU A 40 13.74 13.69 -17.70
N GLU A 41 13.60 14.86 -17.10
CA GLU A 41 13.53 14.94 -15.63
C GLU A 41 12.30 14.20 -15.13
N PRO A 42 12.42 13.47 -13.98
CA PRO A 42 11.30 12.73 -13.42
C PRO A 42 10.23 13.69 -12.89
N GLU A 43 8.99 13.42 -13.24
CA GLU A 43 7.81 14.10 -12.69
C GLU A 43 7.25 13.32 -11.53
N THR A 44 6.67 14.04 -10.54
CA THR A 44 5.96 13.42 -9.41
C THR A 44 4.47 13.59 -9.60
N VAL A 45 3.78 12.47 -9.76
CA VAL A 45 2.32 12.40 -9.86
C VAL A 45 1.76 11.98 -8.51
N SER A 46 0.90 12.82 -7.94
CA SER A 46 0.28 12.54 -6.64
C SER A 46 -0.99 11.71 -6.80
N SER A 47 -1.23 10.81 -5.87
CA SER A 47 -2.47 10.02 -5.80
C SER A 47 -2.99 9.95 -4.36
N ASN A 48 -4.24 9.53 -4.23
CA ASN A 48 -4.86 9.27 -2.94
C ASN A 48 -5.24 7.80 -2.87
N ALA A 49 -5.08 7.19 -1.71
CA ALA A 49 -5.43 5.79 -1.52
C ALA A 49 -6.17 5.55 -0.22
N ILE A 50 -7.03 4.56 -0.23
CA ILE A 50 -7.57 3.94 0.99
C ILE A 50 -7.11 2.50 1.04
N THR A 51 -6.82 2.02 2.26
CA THR A 51 -6.44 0.64 2.51
C THR A 51 -7.28 0.05 3.62
N ALA A 52 -7.57 -1.24 3.52
CA ALA A 52 -8.21 -1.99 4.60
C ALA A 52 -7.69 -3.43 4.61
N GLY A 53 -7.47 -3.99 5.79
CA GLY A 53 -6.96 -5.35 5.87
C GLY A 53 -6.69 -5.84 7.28
N ILE A 54 -5.99 -6.96 7.34
CA ILE A 54 -5.65 -7.66 8.58
C ILE A 54 -4.14 -7.87 8.60
N SER A 55 -3.52 -7.65 9.76
CA SER A 55 -2.14 -8.04 10.00
C SER A 55 -2.02 -8.79 11.33
N HIS A 56 -0.96 -9.55 11.45
CA HIS A 56 -0.65 -10.37 12.60
C HIS A 56 0.79 -10.14 13.01
N ASN A 57 1.01 -9.89 14.30
CA ASN A 57 2.32 -9.72 14.88
C ASN A 57 2.76 -11.01 15.59
N PHE A 58 3.86 -11.55 15.15
CA PHE A 58 4.55 -12.70 15.73
C PHE A 58 5.65 -12.18 16.64
N ALA A 59 5.48 -12.30 17.94
CA ALA A 59 6.56 -12.02 18.89
C ALA A 59 7.69 -13.03 18.72
N ILE A 60 8.94 -12.57 18.59
CA ILE A 60 10.12 -13.41 18.44
C ILE A 60 10.83 -13.52 19.78
N ASP A 61 11.28 -12.39 20.31
CA ASP A 61 12.01 -12.32 21.59
C ASP A 61 11.90 -10.92 22.17
N GLY A 62 11.59 -10.83 23.48
CA GLY A 62 11.48 -9.59 24.22
C GLY A 62 10.57 -8.58 23.51
N ASN A 63 11.17 -7.51 23.01
CA ASN A 63 10.48 -6.42 22.31
C ASN A 63 10.47 -6.57 20.78
N PHE A 64 11.11 -7.61 20.24
CA PHE A 64 11.15 -7.84 18.78
C PHE A 64 9.99 -8.69 18.29
N GLY A 65 9.48 -8.35 17.12
CA GLY A 65 8.47 -9.12 16.42
C GLY A 65 8.56 -9.00 14.91
N ILE A 66 7.82 -9.86 14.21
CA ILE A 66 7.56 -9.74 12.78
C ILE A 66 6.06 -9.56 12.59
N GLU A 67 5.68 -8.54 11.86
CA GLU A 67 4.30 -8.31 11.45
C GLU A 67 4.14 -8.67 9.98
N ALA A 68 3.18 -9.55 9.68
CA ALA A 68 2.76 -9.86 8.34
C ALA A 68 1.26 -9.58 8.18
N GLY A 69 0.86 -9.10 7.00
CA GLY A 69 -0.53 -8.73 6.77
C GLY A 69 -0.98 -8.95 5.33
N LEU A 70 -2.27 -8.76 5.12
CA LEU A 70 -2.89 -8.70 3.82
C LEU A 70 -3.89 -7.54 3.82
N ASN A 71 -3.66 -6.55 2.97
CA ASN A 71 -4.54 -5.40 2.83
C ASN A 71 -4.98 -5.25 1.37
N TYR A 72 -6.21 -4.86 1.19
CA TYR A 72 -6.71 -4.31 -0.06
C TYR A 72 -6.38 -2.83 -0.13
N MET A 73 -6.05 -2.33 -1.32
CA MET A 73 -5.77 -0.93 -1.58
C MET A 73 -6.57 -0.46 -2.81
N HIS A 74 -7.23 0.67 -2.67
CA HIS A 74 -7.84 1.43 -3.75
C HIS A 74 -7.16 2.80 -3.83
N ASP A 75 -6.49 3.07 -4.94
CA ASP A 75 -5.78 4.31 -5.22
C ASP A 75 -6.45 5.04 -6.38
N TRP A 76 -6.51 6.38 -6.31
CA TRP A 76 -7.06 7.19 -7.39
C TRP A 76 -6.29 8.50 -7.55
N ASN A 77 -6.23 8.96 -8.79
CA ASN A 77 -5.67 10.23 -9.17
C ASN A 77 -6.54 10.90 -10.23
N TRP A 78 -6.64 12.22 -10.17
CA TRP A 78 -7.25 13.05 -11.18
C TRP A 78 -6.22 14.03 -11.73
N GLU A 79 -6.00 13.99 -13.05
CA GLU A 79 -5.16 14.94 -13.78
C GLU A 79 -5.99 15.64 -14.83
N GLY A 80 -6.19 16.94 -14.69
CA GLY A 80 -6.95 17.71 -15.64
C GLY A 80 -7.56 18.99 -15.08
N LEU A 81 -8.37 19.63 -15.91
CA LEU A 81 -9.08 20.85 -15.59
C LEU A 81 -10.55 20.55 -15.36
N GLU A 82 -11.12 21.21 -14.36
CA GLU A 82 -12.56 21.23 -14.10
C GLU A 82 -13.04 22.67 -14.22
N ALA A 83 -13.87 22.96 -15.21
CA ALA A 83 -14.44 24.28 -15.45
C ALA A 83 -15.92 24.15 -15.80
N ASN A 84 -16.79 24.96 -15.14
CA ASN A 84 -18.25 24.97 -15.36
C ASN A 84 -18.88 23.56 -15.24
N ASP A 85 -18.51 22.80 -14.20
CA ASP A 85 -18.95 21.42 -13.93
C ASP A 85 -18.56 20.40 -15.02
N LYS A 86 -17.67 20.78 -15.93
CA LYS A 86 -17.16 19.91 -16.98
C LYS A 86 -15.71 19.52 -16.72
N LYS A 87 -15.46 18.22 -16.68
CA LYS A 87 -14.12 17.64 -16.51
C LYS A 87 -13.47 17.40 -17.85
N THR A 88 -12.21 17.82 -17.99
CA THR A 88 -11.37 17.50 -19.15
C THR A 88 -10.02 17.06 -18.62
N GLY A 89 -9.66 15.79 -18.86
CA GLY A 89 -8.45 15.21 -18.29
C GLY A 89 -8.53 13.69 -18.18
N ALA A 90 -7.76 13.12 -17.25
CA ALA A 90 -7.69 11.69 -17.00
C ALA A 90 -7.91 11.36 -15.54
N MET A 91 -8.65 10.31 -15.28
CA MET A 91 -8.84 9.71 -13.96
C MET A 91 -8.21 8.32 -13.94
N SER A 92 -7.16 8.16 -13.18
CA SER A 92 -6.53 6.86 -12.94
C SER A 92 -7.08 6.24 -11.66
N ARG A 93 -7.29 4.93 -11.69
CA ARG A 93 -7.74 4.12 -10.54
C ARG A 93 -6.97 2.82 -10.52
N PHE A 94 -6.38 2.53 -9.39
CA PHE A 94 -5.66 1.30 -9.15
C PHE A 94 -6.32 0.54 -7.99
N ASP A 95 -6.52 -0.75 -8.20
CA ASP A 95 -6.98 -1.70 -7.18
C ASP A 95 -5.92 -2.78 -7.02
N GLY A 96 -5.56 -3.10 -5.79
CA GLY A 96 -4.54 -4.10 -5.54
C GLY A 96 -4.57 -4.68 -4.13
N LEU A 97 -3.72 -5.67 -3.95
CA LEU A 97 -3.43 -6.27 -2.66
C LEU A 97 -2.01 -5.88 -2.25
N ASN A 98 -1.81 -5.61 -0.97
CA ASN A 98 -0.47 -5.47 -0.42
C ASN A 98 -0.25 -6.40 0.76
N VAL A 99 0.96 -6.97 0.82
CA VAL A 99 1.42 -7.88 1.86
C VAL A 99 2.64 -7.23 2.52
N PRO A 100 2.48 -6.51 3.64
CA PRO A 100 3.59 -6.06 4.45
C PRO A 100 4.24 -7.25 5.17
N VAL A 101 5.57 -7.24 5.25
CA VAL A 101 6.37 -8.14 6.11
C VAL A 101 7.37 -7.27 6.84
N LEU A 102 7.04 -6.86 8.05
CA LEU A 102 7.75 -5.82 8.78
C LEU A 102 8.34 -6.40 10.07
N VAL A 103 9.64 -6.21 10.27
CA VAL A 103 10.25 -6.36 11.59
C VAL A 103 9.79 -5.19 12.44
N ASN A 104 9.46 -5.44 13.68
CA ASN A 104 9.10 -4.39 14.62
C ASN A 104 9.90 -4.51 15.92
N TYR A 105 10.10 -3.35 16.55
CA TYR A 105 10.65 -3.25 17.89
C TYR A 105 9.72 -2.40 18.74
N ALA A 106 9.28 -2.96 19.87
CA ALA A 106 8.34 -2.32 20.80
C ALA A 106 9.07 -1.57 21.90
N PHE A 107 8.65 -0.35 22.16
CA PHE A 107 9.09 0.51 23.26
C PHE A 107 7.89 0.74 24.20
N PRO A 108 7.72 -0.05 25.26
CA PRO A 108 6.70 0.21 26.27
C PRO A 108 7.00 1.55 26.97
N LEU A 109 6.17 2.56 26.77
CA LEU A 109 6.35 3.88 27.38
C LEU A 109 5.51 4.04 28.66
N ALA A 110 4.37 3.36 28.73
CA ALA A 110 3.49 3.32 29.88
C ALA A 110 2.80 1.95 29.97
N SER A 111 2.07 1.69 31.04
CA SER A 111 1.32 0.43 31.21
C SER A 111 0.28 0.18 30.12
N ASP A 112 -0.22 1.24 29.51
CA ASP A 112 -1.29 1.22 28.52
C ASP A 112 -0.88 1.79 27.16
N PHE A 113 0.40 2.19 27.01
CA PHE A 113 0.90 2.79 25.77
C PHE A 113 2.26 2.23 25.33
N THR A 114 2.29 1.69 24.13
CA THR A 114 3.49 1.15 23.48
C THR A 114 3.73 1.83 22.13
N VAL A 115 4.96 2.23 21.86
CA VAL A 115 5.41 2.68 20.53
C VAL A 115 6.17 1.56 19.86
N LYS A 116 5.93 1.32 18.56
CA LYS A 116 6.68 0.34 17.78
C LYS A 116 7.34 1.01 16.57
N ALA A 117 8.62 0.76 16.36
CA ALA A 117 9.27 1.03 15.08
C ALA A 117 9.03 -0.14 14.14
N LEU A 118 8.72 0.15 12.88
CA LEU A 118 8.37 -0.83 11.83
C LEU A 118 9.31 -0.64 10.65
N LEU A 119 9.88 -1.74 10.13
CA LEU A 119 10.75 -1.69 8.95
C LEU A 119 10.70 -3.01 8.18
N GLY A 120 10.59 -2.95 6.86
CA GLY A 120 10.65 -4.16 6.03
C GLY A 120 10.08 -3.98 4.63
N PRO A 121 10.04 -5.05 3.84
CA PRO A 121 9.44 -5.03 2.51
C PRO A 121 7.90 -5.05 2.60
N LYS A 122 7.31 -4.41 1.57
CA LYS A 122 5.89 -4.51 1.27
C LYS A 122 5.73 -4.95 -0.17
N PHE A 123 5.00 -6.02 -0.38
CA PHE A 123 4.76 -6.63 -1.69
C PHE A 123 3.38 -6.22 -2.18
N PHE A 124 3.30 -5.73 -3.40
CA PHE A 124 2.04 -5.31 -4.03
C PHE A 124 1.71 -6.22 -5.20
N TYR A 125 0.43 -6.52 -5.35
CA TYR A 125 -0.10 -7.22 -6.51
C TYR A 125 -1.32 -6.47 -7.07
N GLY A 126 -1.18 -5.91 -8.27
CA GLY A 126 -2.22 -5.16 -8.96
C GLY A 126 -3.33 -6.07 -9.51
N LEU A 127 -4.55 -5.77 -9.12
CA LEU A 127 -5.76 -6.43 -9.61
C LEU A 127 -6.30 -5.70 -10.84
N SER A 128 -6.32 -4.37 -10.80
CA SER A 128 -6.82 -3.49 -11.86
C SER A 128 -6.03 -2.18 -11.84
N ASP A 129 -5.67 -1.65 -13.02
CA ASP A 129 -5.08 -0.32 -13.19
C ASP A 129 -5.73 0.32 -14.41
N LYS A 130 -6.71 1.20 -14.18
CA LYS A 130 -7.56 1.78 -15.23
C LYS A 130 -7.42 3.29 -15.27
N THR A 131 -7.14 3.80 -16.46
CA THR A 131 -7.20 5.23 -16.75
C THR A 131 -8.39 5.53 -17.65
N THR A 132 -9.22 6.48 -17.21
CA THR A 132 -10.41 6.93 -17.96
C THR A 132 -10.19 8.39 -18.38
N THR A 133 -10.27 8.68 -19.66
CA THR A 133 -10.21 10.05 -20.18
C THR A 133 -11.57 10.72 -20.17
N TYR A 134 -11.59 12.04 -20.02
CA TYR A 134 -12.79 12.88 -20.05
C TYR A 134 -12.54 14.07 -20.96
N ALA A 135 -13.54 14.42 -21.77
CA ALA A 135 -13.52 15.62 -22.61
C ALA A 135 -14.85 16.37 -22.48
N GLY A 136 -14.83 17.58 -21.93
CA GLY A 136 -16.03 18.41 -21.76
C GLY A 136 -17.12 17.78 -20.85
N GLY A 137 -16.72 16.91 -19.91
CA GLY A 137 -17.62 16.17 -19.02
C GLY A 137 -18.04 14.80 -19.56
N GLU A 138 -17.79 14.49 -20.80
CA GLU A 138 -18.09 13.20 -21.40
C GLU A 138 -16.96 12.21 -21.14
N LYS A 139 -17.33 10.94 -20.84
CA LYS A 139 -16.41 9.84 -20.64
C LYS A 139 -15.91 9.36 -22.00
N GLY A 140 -14.59 9.41 -22.20
CA GLY A 140 -13.91 8.93 -23.41
C GLY A 140 -13.38 7.50 -23.24
N TYR A 141 -12.11 7.30 -23.61
CA TYR A 141 -11.47 5.98 -23.58
C TYR A 141 -11.21 5.51 -22.17
N VAL A 142 -11.29 4.18 -21.98
CA VAL A 142 -10.83 3.49 -20.79
C VAL A 142 -9.72 2.55 -21.19
N VAL A 143 -8.53 2.78 -20.62
CA VAL A 143 -7.35 1.94 -20.84
C VAL A 143 -7.08 1.19 -19.53
N ASN A 144 -6.78 -0.09 -19.61
CA ASN A 144 -6.29 -0.87 -18.48
C ASN A 144 -4.81 -1.18 -18.73
N SER A 145 -3.92 -0.66 -17.90
CA SER A 145 -2.47 -0.78 -18.04
C SER A 145 -1.96 -2.24 -18.03
N TYR A 146 -2.81 -3.17 -17.60
CA TYR A 146 -2.47 -4.60 -17.55
C TYR A 146 -2.86 -5.38 -18.79
N ASP A 147 -3.62 -4.79 -19.73
CA ASP A 147 -4.07 -5.50 -20.93
C ASP A 147 -2.95 -5.57 -21.99
N ASP A 148 -2.06 -4.58 -22.02
CA ASP A 148 -0.96 -4.48 -23.00
C ASP A 148 0.35 -5.15 -22.55
N GLU A 149 0.36 -5.86 -21.40
CA GLU A 149 1.53 -6.51 -20.78
C GLU A 149 2.72 -5.55 -20.48
N ASN A 150 2.54 -4.25 -20.68
CA ASN A 150 3.58 -3.24 -20.48
C ASN A 150 3.77 -2.87 -19.00
N CYS A 151 2.82 -3.20 -18.13
CA CYS A 151 2.90 -2.95 -16.70
C CYS A 151 3.04 -4.24 -15.89
N SER A 152 3.89 -4.20 -14.86
CA SER A 152 4.02 -5.27 -13.89
C SER A 152 2.89 -5.22 -12.89
N ARG A 153 2.22 -6.36 -12.69
CA ARG A 153 1.25 -6.52 -11.58
C ARG A 153 1.93 -6.64 -10.22
N PHE A 154 3.19 -7.04 -10.20
CA PHE A 154 3.95 -7.24 -8.98
C PHE A 154 4.92 -6.10 -8.77
N ASN A 155 4.91 -5.52 -7.56
CA ASN A 155 5.76 -4.42 -7.17
C ASN A 155 6.26 -4.63 -5.73
N VAL A 156 7.44 -4.11 -5.41
CA VAL A 156 8.06 -4.17 -4.09
C VAL A 156 8.44 -2.77 -3.64
N SER A 157 8.12 -2.44 -2.40
CA SER A 157 8.60 -1.23 -1.74
C SER A 157 9.33 -1.57 -0.44
N ALA A 158 10.23 -0.68 -0.02
CA ALA A 158 10.73 -0.63 1.34
C ALA A 158 9.78 0.21 2.18
N SER A 159 9.33 -0.33 3.29
CA SER A 159 8.41 0.35 4.21
C SER A 159 9.10 0.64 5.53
N ALA A 160 8.93 1.85 6.04
CA ALA A 160 9.34 2.24 7.38
C ALA A 160 8.18 2.99 8.06
N GLY A 161 8.02 2.81 9.38
CA GLY A 161 6.93 3.47 10.08
C GLY A 161 7.08 3.44 11.59
N ILE A 162 6.21 4.20 12.24
CA ILE A 162 6.04 4.23 13.69
C ILE A 162 4.57 3.92 13.99
N ALA A 163 4.35 3.00 14.91
CA ALA A 163 3.02 2.68 15.42
C ALA A 163 2.92 3.04 16.91
N GLY A 164 1.82 3.64 17.30
CA GLY A 164 1.41 3.80 18.71
C GLY A 164 0.28 2.84 19.01
N GLU A 165 0.40 2.03 20.05
CA GLU A 165 -0.64 1.12 20.53
C GLU A 165 -1.13 1.60 21.89
N TRP A 166 -2.45 1.78 22.04
CA TRP A 166 -3.08 2.28 23.24
C TRP A 166 -4.09 1.29 23.79
N CYS A 167 -3.99 1.05 25.11
CA CYS A 167 -4.87 0.13 25.88
C CYS A 167 -4.95 -1.28 25.29
N ASN A 168 -3.96 -1.74 24.52
CA ASN A 168 -3.98 -3.01 23.78
C ASN A 168 -5.24 -3.20 22.92
N LYS A 169 -5.85 -2.09 22.46
CA LYS A 169 -7.07 -2.10 21.64
C LYS A 169 -6.97 -1.24 20.39
N PHE A 170 -6.32 -0.09 20.49
CA PHE A 170 -6.24 0.87 19.38
C PHE A 170 -4.81 1.01 18.92
N ARG A 171 -4.66 1.17 17.61
CA ARG A 171 -3.37 1.33 16.97
C ARG A 171 -3.42 2.48 15.97
N PHE A 172 -2.35 3.29 15.95
CA PHE A 172 -2.14 4.37 14.99
C PHE A 172 -0.79 4.14 14.32
N ILE A 173 -0.72 4.18 13.00
CA ILE A 173 0.52 4.02 12.26
C ILE A 173 0.71 5.21 11.35
N LEU A 174 1.91 5.79 11.40
CA LEU A 174 2.45 6.68 10.39
C LEU A 174 3.56 5.94 9.67
N GLY A 175 3.43 5.73 8.37
CA GLY A 175 4.37 4.95 7.56
C GLY A 175 4.74 5.64 6.25
N TYR A 176 5.88 5.27 5.73
CA TYR A 176 6.35 5.65 4.41
C TYR A 176 6.80 4.43 3.63
N ASP A 177 6.27 4.28 2.43
CA ASP A 177 6.61 3.22 1.49
C ASP A 177 7.44 3.83 0.35
N LEU A 178 8.68 3.37 0.19
CA LEU A 178 9.56 3.77 -0.89
C LEU A 178 9.54 2.71 -1.99
N GLY A 179 9.05 3.04 -3.18
CA GLY A 179 9.02 2.13 -4.32
C GLY A 179 10.43 1.75 -4.78
N ILE A 180 10.73 0.45 -4.77
CA ILE A 180 12.02 -0.10 -5.19
C ILE A 180 11.96 -0.54 -6.65
N THR A 181 10.96 -1.33 -7.00
CA THR A 181 10.81 -1.90 -8.34
C THR A 181 10.15 -0.91 -9.29
N ASP A 182 10.48 -1.05 -10.56
CA ASP A 182 9.81 -0.38 -11.66
C ASP A 182 8.52 -1.13 -12.00
N ILE A 183 7.41 -0.38 -12.13
CA ILE A 183 6.11 -0.94 -12.50
C ILE A 183 5.99 -1.02 -14.01
N ASP A 184 6.64 -0.10 -14.75
CA ASP A 184 6.68 -0.12 -16.21
C ASP A 184 7.74 -1.13 -16.69
N LYS A 185 7.41 -1.90 -17.70
CA LYS A 185 8.32 -2.88 -18.31
C LYS A 185 9.01 -2.36 -19.55
N SER A 186 8.66 -1.14 -19.99
CA SER A 186 9.31 -0.53 -21.15
C SER A 186 10.63 0.10 -20.74
N ASP A 187 11.67 -0.06 -21.54
CA ASP A 187 12.99 0.54 -21.29
C ASP A 187 12.96 2.09 -21.35
N SER A 188 11.87 2.67 -21.83
CA SER A 188 11.72 4.11 -22.02
C SER A 188 10.95 4.84 -20.94
N VAL A 189 10.32 4.11 -20.01
CA VAL A 189 9.52 4.70 -18.91
C VAL A 189 9.94 4.07 -17.59
N LEU A 190 10.28 4.89 -16.61
CA LEU A 190 10.51 4.45 -15.24
C LEU A 190 9.35 4.94 -14.37
N ARG A 191 8.64 4.01 -13.73
CA ARG A 191 7.52 4.32 -12.84
C ARG A 191 7.70 3.66 -11.48
N LYS A 192 7.95 4.47 -10.44
CA LYS A 192 8.09 4.01 -9.04
C LYS A 192 7.02 4.61 -8.17
N GLN A 193 6.37 3.77 -7.37
CA GLN A 193 5.30 4.18 -6.47
C GLN A 193 5.82 4.33 -5.04
N SER A 194 5.77 5.54 -4.51
CA SER A 194 6.04 5.82 -3.09
C SER A 194 4.77 6.35 -2.43
N MET A 195 4.60 6.11 -1.13
CA MET A 195 3.36 6.47 -0.43
C MET A 195 3.62 6.82 1.02
N LEU A 196 3.08 7.95 1.47
CA LEU A 196 2.94 8.28 2.88
C LEU A 196 1.61 7.71 3.37
N THR A 197 1.61 6.94 4.46
CA THR A 197 0.42 6.26 4.96
C THR A 197 0.10 6.66 6.39
N PHE A 198 -1.19 6.84 6.66
CA PHE A 198 -1.75 6.96 7.99
C PHE A 198 -2.80 5.86 8.19
N THR A 199 -2.62 5.03 9.22
CA THR A 199 -3.47 3.86 9.44
C THR A 199 -3.99 3.84 10.87
N LEU A 200 -5.27 3.53 11.00
CA LEU A 200 -5.94 3.23 12.26
C LEU A 200 -6.16 1.72 12.35
N GLY A 201 -5.90 1.14 13.49
CA GLY A 201 -6.10 -0.29 13.73
C GLY A 201 -6.84 -0.58 15.02
N TYR A 202 -7.51 -1.72 15.02
CA TYR A 202 -8.08 -2.34 16.21
C TYR A 202 -7.34 -3.64 16.50
N ILE A 203 -7.00 -3.87 17.77
CA ILE A 203 -6.23 -5.02 18.25
C ILE A 203 -7.21 -6.01 18.88
N PHE A 204 -7.17 -7.26 18.44
CA PHE A 204 -7.99 -8.37 18.95
C PHE A 204 -7.25 -9.17 20.00
#